data_3666264ff852efe19b031f64794137aa
#
_entry.id   3666264ff852efe19b031f64794137aa
#
_cell.length_a   1.000
_cell.length_b   1.000
_cell.length_c   1.000
_cell.angle_alpha   90.00
_cell.angle_beta   90.00
_cell.angle_gamma   90.00
#
_symmetry.space_group_name_H-M   'P 1'
#
loop_
_entity.id
_entity.type
_entity.pdbx_description
1 polymer ?
#
loop_
_entity_poly.entity_id
_entity_poly.type
_entity_poly.pdbx_seq_one_letter_code
_entity_poly.pdbx_strand_id
1 'polypeptide(L)'
;MFTGIVEGIGKVKKISKATKNRSAIQMIVDLGKHGKGLKTGQSVALNGVCLTVTKLSKTECTFEMIEETTKKTDLGNLKLGGIVNIERSLKVGDRLEGHFVLGHVDGVGIIKKIQKKPKEVQIWFEVPKNLLKYVVKKGSIAIDGISLTVVEIKNNLASVCIIPHTIQVTNFKTKNIGDKVNIETDILGKYILK
;
A
#
# COMPACT_ATOMS: atom_id res chain seq x y z
N MET A 1 -8.14 -9.71 -3.66
CA MET A 1 -8.00 -9.73 -2.18
C MET A 1 -6.55 -9.98 -1.83
N PHE A 2 -6.07 -9.38 -0.76
CA PHE A 2 -4.71 -9.41 -0.24
C PHE A 2 -4.75 -9.61 1.27
N THR A 3 -3.60 -9.75 1.90
CA THR A 3 -3.46 -10.00 3.34
C THR A 3 -2.76 -8.85 4.07
N GLY A 4 -2.12 -7.95 3.33
CA GLY A 4 -1.23 -6.94 3.87
C GLY A 4 0.15 -7.47 4.26
N ILE A 5 0.50 -8.65 3.77
CA ILE A 5 1.84 -9.21 3.92
C ILE A 5 2.63 -8.90 2.64
N VAL A 6 3.45 -7.86 2.73
CA VAL A 6 4.27 -7.41 1.61
C VAL A 6 5.32 -8.45 1.25
N GLU A 7 5.34 -8.89 -0.01
CA GLU A 7 6.29 -9.89 -0.50
C GLU A 7 7.66 -9.29 -0.84
N GLY A 8 7.70 -7.99 -1.11
CA GLY A 8 8.91 -7.25 -1.44
C GLY A 8 8.62 -5.87 -2.02
N ILE A 9 9.61 -5.31 -2.67
CA ILE A 9 9.53 -3.96 -3.27
C ILE A 9 9.77 -4.02 -4.77
N GLY A 10 9.05 -3.14 -5.50
CA GLY A 10 9.25 -2.87 -6.91
C GLY A 10 9.81 -1.48 -7.15
N LYS A 11 10.30 -1.26 -8.36
CA LYS A 11 10.86 0.02 -8.79
C LYS A 11 10.10 0.56 -10.00
N VAL A 12 9.63 1.79 -9.92
CA VAL A 12 8.96 2.47 -11.02
C VAL A 12 9.96 2.74 -12.15
N LYS A 13 9.68 2.20 -13.34
CA LYS A 13 10.52 2.33 -14.54
C LYS A 13 10.01 3.38 -15.52
N LYS A 14 8.71 3.61 -15.55
CA LYS A 14 8.09 4.60 -16.45
C LYS A 14 6.73 5.03 -15.93
N ILE A 15 6.42 6.30 -16.12
CA ILE A 15 5.08 6.88 -15.93
C ILE A 15 4.75 7.69 -17.18
N SER A 16 3.60 7.45 -17.79
CA SER A 16 3.16 8.14 -19.00
C SER A 16 1.63 8.16 -19.08
N LYS A 17 1.06 9.01 -19.92
CA LYS A 17 -0.36 8.91 -20.26
C LYS A 17 -0.62 7.60 -21.02
N ALA A 18 -1.73 6.93 -20.75
CA ALA A 18 -2.09 5.73 -21.47
C ALA A 18 -2.44 6.05 -22.93
N THR A 19 -2.00 5.18 -23.85
CA THR A 19 -2.16 5.41 -25.30
C THR A 19 -3.60 5.33 -25.77
N LYS A 20 -4.40 4.43 -25.18
CA LYS A 20 -5.81 4.21 -25.57
C LYS A 20 -6.79 5.07 -24.78
N ASN A 21 -6.48 5.40 -23.54
CA ASN A 21 -7.30 6.24 -22.68
C ASN A 21 -6.43 7.40 -22.16
N ARG A 22 -6.52 8.56 -22.80
CA ARG A 22 -5.70 9.75 -22.47
C ARG A 22 -5.93 10.30 -21.05
N SER A 23 -7.01 9.92 -20.38
CA SER A 23 -7.30 10.28 -18.99
C SER A 23 -6.65 9.31 -17.98
N ALA A 24 -6.19 8.13 -18.42
CA ALA A 24 -5.52 7.18 -17.57
C ALA A 24 -3.99 7.37 -17.60
N ILE A 25 -3.35 7.11 -16.48
CA ILE A 25 -1.90 7.06 -16.33
C ILE A 25 -1.45 5.61 -16.46
N GLN A 26 -0.47 5.37 -17.32
CA GLN A 26 0.21 4.09 -17.44
C GLN A 26 1.50 4.13 -16.61
N MET A 27 1.68 3.14 -15.74
CA MET A 27 2.87 2.97 -14.93
C MET A 27 3.51 1.60 -15.21
N ILE A 28 4.81 1.59 -15.45
CA ILE A 28 5.61 0.37 -15.59
C ILE A 28 6.44 0.22 -14.33
N VAL A 29 6.31 -0.94 -13.67
CA VAL A 29 7.03 -1.27 -12.44
C VAL A 29 7.79 -2.57 -12.65
N ASP A 30 9.07 -2.56 -12.33
CA ASP A 30 9.87 -3.76 -12.22
C ASP A 30 9.59 -4.42 -10.87
N LEU A 31 8.96 -5.58 -10.91
CA LEU A 31 8.58 -6.35 -9.73
C LEU A 31 9.67 -7.37 -9.32
N GLY A 32 10.79 -7.42 -10.05
CA GLY A 32 11.86 -8.39 -9.81
C GLY A 32 11.35 -9.84 -9.82
N LYS A 33 11.74 -10.63 -8.82
CA LYS A 33 11.31 -12.04 -8.72
C LYS A 33 9.79 -12.22 -8.60
N HIS A 34 9.06 -11.20 -8.08
CA HIS A 34 7.62 -11.25 -7.87
C HIS A 34 6.82 -11.07 -9.18
N GLY A 35 7.46 -10.60 -10.26
CA GLY A 35 6.88 -10.59 -11.60
C GLY A 35 6.82 -11.95 -12.27
N LYS A 36 7.62 -12.93 -11.79
CA LYS A 36 7.64 -14.27 -12.38
C LYS A 36 6.32 -15.01 -12.12
N GLY A 37 5.77 -15.61 -13.20
CA GLY A 37 4.52 -16.38 -13.12
C GLY A 37 3.24 -15.54 -13.07
N LEU A 38 3.33 -14.21 -13.04
CA LEU A 38 2.16 -13.36 -13.24
C LEU A 38 1.64 -13.45 -14.67
N LYS A 39 0.35 -13.19 -14.83
CA LYS A 39 -0.33 -13.14 -16.13
C LYS A 39 -1.08 -11.82 -16.27
N THR A 40 -1.26 -11.36 -17.50
CA THR A 40 -2.17 -10.26 -17.81
C THR A 40 -3.56 -10.56 -17.27
N GLY A 41 -4.21 -9.56 -16.68
CA GLY A 41 -5.51 -9.69 -16.02
C GLY A 41 -5.44 -10.01 -14.53
N GLN A 42 -4.27 -10.41 -14.00
CA GLN A 42 -4.11 -10.63 -12.56
C GLN A 42 -3.96 -9.31 -11.79
N SER A 43 -4.37 -9.34 -10.53
CA SER A 43 -4.24 -8.20 -9.62
C SER A 43 -2.93 -8.28 -8.82
N VAL A 44 -2.31 -7.11 -8.65
CA VAL A 44 -1.17 -6.90 -7.77
C VAL A 44 -1.44 -5.64 -6.96
N ALA A 45 -1.21 -5.67 -5.66
CA ALA A 45 -1.24 -4.48 -4.82
C ALA A 45 0.12 -3.76 -4.88
N LEU A 46 0.10 -2.49 -5.27
CA LEU A 46 1.25 -1.58 -5.22
C LEU A 46 1.00 -0.51 -4.16
N ASN A 47 1.82 -0.46 -3.12
CA ASN A 47 1.56 0.36 -1.93
C ASN A 47 0.10 0.22 -1.43
N GLY A 48 -0.43 -1.01 -1.41
CA GLY A 48 -1.80 -1.30 -1.00
C GLY A 48 -2.89 -0.93 -2.01
N VAL A 49 -2.55 -0.48 -3.20
CA VAL A 49 -3.53 -0.18 -4.26
C VAL A 49 -3.64 -1.37 -5.18
N CYS A 50 -4.83 -1.97 -5.27
CA CYS A 50 -5.12 -3.07 -6.20
C CYS A 50 -5.10 -2.57 -7.64
N LEU A 51 -4.17 -3.09 -8.44
CA LEU A 51 -4.03 -2.76 -9.86
C LEU A 51 -3.99 -4.02 -10.71
N THR A 52 -4.56 -3.93 -11.91
CA THR A 52 -4.56 -5.03 -12.88
C THR A 52 -3.33 -4.95 -13.77
N VAL A 53 -2.62 -6.07 -13.93
CA VAL A 53 -1.54 -6.20 -14.90
C VAL A 53 -2.12 -6.15 -16.31
N THR A 54 -1.78 -5.12 -17.08
CA THR A 54 -2.24 -4.94 -18.47
C THR A 54 -1.25 -5.45 -19.50
N LYS A 55 0.06 -5.42 -19.16
CA LYS A 55 1.15 -5.99 -19.96
C LYS A 55 2.23 -6.55 -19.04
N LEU A 56 2.94 -7.57 -19.52
CA LEU A 56 4.06 -8.19 -18.83
C LEU A 56 5.25 -8.32 -19.78
N SER A 57 6.44 -7.96 -19.32
CA SER A 57 7.70 -8.18 -20.02
C SER A 57 8.77 -8.57 -19.03
N LYS A 58 9.19 -9.83 -19.02
CA LYS A 58 10.11 -10.41 -18.03
C LYS A 58 9.59 -10.18 -16.60
N THR A 59 10.18 -9.22 -15.88
CA THR A 59 9.83 -8.83 -14.51
C THR A 59 9.07 -7.49 -14.45
N GLU A 60 8.95 -6.80 -15.59
CA GLU A 60 8.28 -5.51 -15.68
C GLU A 60 6.80 -5.70 -15.98
N CYS A 61 5.96 -5.16 -15.11
CA CYS A 61 4.51 -5.14 -15.27
C CYS A 61 4.03 -3.74 -15.59
N THR A 62 3.10 -3.65 -16.54
CA THR A 62 2.41 -2.41 -16.87
C THR A 62 1.05 -2.40 -16.18
N PHE A 63 0.74 -1.29 -15.55
CA PHE A 63 -0.53 -1.00 -14.88
C PHE A 63 -1.14 0.26 -15.47
N GLU A 64 -2.47 0.31 -15.53
CA GLU A 64 -3.22 1.50 -15.89
C GLU A 64 -4.01 1.98 -14.69
N MET A 65 -3.83 3.26 -14.34
CA MET A 65 -4.49 3.93 -13.24
C MET A 65 -5.47 4.95 -13.78
N ILE A 66 -6.72 4.87 -13.35
CA ILE A 66 -7.73 5.88 -13.64
C ILE A 66 -7.49 7.12 -12.78
N GLU A 67 -8.12 8.23 -13.16
CA GLU A 67 -7.94 9.51 -12.47
C GLU A 67 -8.28 9.43 -10.97
N GLU A 68 -9.31 8.69 -10.61
CA GLU A 68 -9.70 8.48 -9.22
C GLU A 68 -8.56 7.83 -8.40
N THR A 69 -7.91 6.80 -8.94
CA THR A 69 -6.78 6.12 -8.29
C THR A 69 -5.63 7.10 -8.03
N THR A 70 -5.27 7.91 -9.03
CA THR A 70 -4.17 8.87 -8.90
C THR A 70 -4.47 10.02 -7.95
N LYS A 71 -5.73 10.42 -7.81
CA LYS A 71 -6.16 11.48 -6.88
C LYS A 71 -6.31 10.99 -5.44
N LYS A 72 -6.80 9.76 -5.25
CA LYS A 72 -7.11 9.22 -3.93
C LYS A 72 -5.96 8.45 -3.28
N THR A 73 -4.87 8.20 -4.01
CA THR A 73 -3.73 7.43 -3.49
C THR A 73 -2.41 8.16 -3.69
N ASP A 74 -1.38 7.73 -2.95
CA ASP A 74 -0.02 8.24 -3.12
C ASP A 74 0.64 7.81 -4.44
N LEU A 75 0.05 6.86 -5.18
CA LEU A 75 0.59 6.45 -6.48
C LEU A 75 0.65 7.60 -7.49
N GLY A 76 -0.24 8.58 -7.40
CA GLY A 76 -0.22 9.78 -8.24
C GLY A 76 1.00 10.68 -8.01
N ASN A 77 1.68 10.55 -6.88
CA ASN A 77 2.88 11.33 -6.52
C ASN A 77 4.19 10.60 -6.86
N LEU A 78 4.12 9.33 -7.28
CA LEU A 78 5.30 8.56 -7.62
C LEU A 78 6.06 9.17 -8.80
N LYS A 79 7.37 9.00 -8.76
CA LYS A 79 8.30 9.44 -9.80
C LYS A 79 9.09 8.25 -10.35
N LEU A 80 9.75 8.45 -11.48
CA LEU A 80 10.72 7.51 -12.02
C LEU A 80 11.75 7.13 -10.94
N GLY A 81 11.98 5.83 -10.75
CA GLY A 81 12.87 5.29 -9.73
C GLY A 81 12.21 5.12 -8.35
N GLY A 82 10.97 5.60 -8.16
CA GLY A 82 10.22 5.42 -6.92
C GLY A 82 10.06 3.95 -6.54
N ILE A 83 10.02 3.69 -5.23
CA ILE A 83 9.89 2.35 -4.65
C ILE A 83 8.44 2.13 -4.22
N VAL A 84 7.90 0.96 -4.52
CA VAL A 84 6.56 0.54 -4.10
C VAL A 84 6.59 -0.83 -3.42
N ASN A 85 5.77 -1.02 -2.40
CA ASN A 85 5.50 -2.33 -1.83
C ASN A 85 4.73 -3.17 -2.83
N ILE A 86 5.01 -4.47 -2.87
CA ILE A 86 4.35 -5.45 -3.75
C ILE A 86 3.71 -6.52 -2.90
N GLU A 87 2.46 -6.83 -3.21
CA GLU A 87 1.78 -8.05 -2.78
C GLU A 87 0.96 -8.59 -3.94
N ARG A 88 1.12 -9.86 -4.27
CA ARG A 88 0.28 -10.56 -5.26
C ARG A 88 -1.03 -10.98 -4.61
N SER A 89 -2.08 -11.09 -5.41
CA SER A 89 -3.38 -11.54 -4.90
C SER A 89 -3.28 -12.93 -4.24
N LEU A 90 -3.98 -13.06 -3.09
CA LEU A 90 -4.12 -14.30 -2.34
C LEU A 90 -4.75 -15.38 -3.22
N LYS A 91 -4.22 -16.60 -3.20
CA LYS A 91 -4.80 -17.76 -3.87
C LYS A 91 -5.76 -18.48 -2.93
N VAL A 92 -6.72 -19.18 -3.51
CA VAL A 92 -7.59 -20.05 -2.73
C VAL A 92 -6.74 -21.14 -2.05
N GLY A 93 -6.88 -21.27 -0.73
CA GLY A 93 -6.09 -22.21 0.09
C GLY A 93 -4.85 -21.63 0.76
N ASP A 94 -4.44 -20.40 0.41
CA ASP A 94 -3.36 -19.71 1.11
C ASP A 94 -3.80 -19.29 2.52
N ARG A 95 -2.83 -19.06 3.41
CA ARG A 95 -3.08 -18.56 4.78
C ARG A 95 -3.34 -17.05 4.76
N LEU A 96 -4.29 -16.61 5.58
CA LEU A 96 -4.52 -15.21 5.88
C LEU A 96 -3.63 -14.80 7.07
N GLU A 97 -2.39 -14.40 6.82
CA GLU A 97 -1.42 -14.10 7.89
C GLU A 97 -1.47 -12.65 8.39
N GLY A 98 -2.20 -11.77 7.71
CA GLY A 98 -2.49 -10.40 8.13
C GLY A 98 -3.95 -10.20 8.48
N HIS A 99 -4.64 -9.37 7.69
CA HIS A 99 -6.10 -9.19 7.76
C HIS A 99 -6.68 -9.09 6.34
N PHE A 100 -7.98 -8.92 6.22
CA PHE A 100 -8.63 -8.74 4.90
C PHE A 100 -8.27 -7.37 4.32
N VAL A 101 -7.36 -7.35 3.36
CA VAL A 101 -6.97 -6.16 2.60
C VAL A 101 -7.51 -6.28 1.18
N LEU A 102 -8.32 -5.32 0.77
CA LEU A 102 -8.96 -5.33 -0.55
C LEU A 102 -8.09 -4.67 -1.61
N GLY A 103 -7.17 -3.81 -1.19
CA GLY A 103 -6.42 -2.92 -2.07
C GLY A 103 -7.23 -1.70 -2.48
N HIS A 104 -8.27 -1.39 -1.73
CA HIS A 104 -9.15 -0.24 -1.94
C HIS A 104 -8.83 0.85 -0.92
N VAL A 105 -7.81 1.63 -1.23
CA VAL A 105 -7.32 2.72 -0.38
C VAL A 105 -8.44 3.71 -0.07
N ASP A 106 -8.66 3.98 1.22
CA ASP A 106 -9.67 4.90 1.72
C ASP A 106 -9.22 6.36 1.69
N GLY A 107 -7.91 6.58 1.79
CA GLY A 107 -7.31 7.91 1.79
C GLY A 107 -5.81 7.88 1.99
N VAL A 108 -5.24 9.09 2.01
CA VAL A 108 -3.80 9.31 2.17
C VAL A 108 -3.55 9.93 3.53
N GLY A 109 -2.67 9.32 4.31
CA GLY A 109 -2.13 9.87 5.55
C GLY A 109 -0.77 10.50 5.33
N ILE A 110 -0.26 11.17 6.38
CA ILE A 110 1.05 11.82 6.39
C ILE A 110 1.82 11.35 7.61
N ILE A 111 3.06 10.91 7.42
CA ILE A 111 3.95 10.54 8.54
C ILE A 111 4.29 11.81 9.32
N LYS A 112 3.93 11.86 10.61
CA LYS A 112 4.17 13.01 11.49
C LYS A 112 5.33 12.81 12.46
N LYS A 113 5.62 11.56 12.82
CA LYS A 113 6.69 11.26 13.78
C LYS A 113 7.23 9.86 13.56
N ILE A 114 8.53 9.69 13.66
CA ILE A 114 9.22 8.40 13.61
C ILE A 114 10.09 8.32 14.88
N GLN A 115 9.86 7.31 15.71
CA GLN A 115 10.62 7.05 16.92
C GLN A 115 11.31 5.70 16.81
N LYS A 116 12.62 5.73 16.67
CA LYS A 116 13.44 4.51 16.65
C LYS A 116 13.66 4.05 18.09
N LYS A 117 13.34 2.80 18.37
CA LYS A 117 13.61 2.09 19.63
C LYS A 117 14.50 0.87 19.34
N PRO A 118 15.14 0.26 20.33
CA PRO A 118 16.09 -0.83 20.08
C PRO A 118 15.52 -2.02 19.30
N LYS A 119 14.23 -2.35 19.48
CA LYS A 119 13.59 -3.53 18.88
C LYS A 119 12.47 -3.22 17.89
N GLU A 120 12.09 -1.95 17.76
CA GLU A 120 10.96 -1.52 16.93
C GLU A 120 11.11 -0.07 16.49
N VAL A 121 10.38 0.32 15.47
CA VAL A 121 10.20 1.73 15.09
C VAL A 121 8.74 2.07 15.22
N GLN A 122 8.40 3.01 16.11
CA GLN A 122 7.06 3.53 16.21
C GLN A 122 6.87 4.68 15.24
N ILE A 123 5.85 4.57 14.39
CA ILE A 123 5.51 5.59 13.42
C ILE A 123 4.12 6.13 13.72
N TRP A 124 4.02 7.46 13.76
CA TRP A 124 2.78 8.19 13.88
C TRP A 124 2.42 8.81 12.55
N PHE A 125 1.21 8.63 12.11
CA PHE A 125 0.69 9.25 10.90
C PHE A 125 -0.64 9.93 11.17
N GLU A 126 -0.85 11.03 10.47
CA GLU A 126 -2.12 11.71 10.43
C GLU A 126 -3.09 10.91 9.58
N VAL A 127 -4.25 10.59 10.17
CA VAL A 127 -5.33 9.88 9.50
C VAL A 127 -6.39 10.89 9.09
N PRO A 128 -6.92 10.84 7.86
CA PRO A 128 -8.05 11.68 7.46
C PRO A 128 -9.23 11.56 8.45
N LYS A 129 -9.81 12.69 8.85
CA LYS A 129 -10.81 12.75 9.94
C LYS A 129 -12.00 11.81 9.71
N ASN A 130 -12.45 11.67 8.47
CA ASN A 130 -13.55 10.78 8.09
C ASN A 130 -13.24 9.29 8.26
N LEU A 131 -11.96 8.91 8.33
CA LEU A 131 -11.51 7.53 8.51
C LEU A 131 -11.30 7.14 9.98
N LEU A 132 -11.13 8.13 10.87
CA LEU A 132 -10.82 7.87 12.29
C LEU A 132 -11.83 6.96 12.98
N LYS A 133 -13.10 7.03 12.63
CA LYS A 133 -14.14 6.17 13.20
C LYS A 133 -13.94 4.68 12.91
N TYR A 134 -13.16 4.34 11.89
CA TYR A 134 -12.84 2.94 11.54
C TYR A 134 -11.49 2.48 12.10
N VAL A 135 -10.71 3.39 12.71
CA VAL A 135 -9.41 3.06 13.29
C VAL A 135 -9.58 2.77 14.78
N VAL A 136 -9.26 1.56 15.20
CA VAL A 136 -9.47 1.09 16.57
C VAL A 136 -8.12 0.70 17.19
N LYS A 137 -7.87 1.09 18.43
CA LYS A 137 -6.68 0.67 19.18
C LYS A 137 -6.67 -0.86 19.27
N LYS A 138 -5.53 -1.48 18.97
CA LYS A 138 -5.32 -2.92 18.81
C LYS A 138 -6.04 -3.56 17.60
N GLY A 139 -6.73 -2.79 16.79
CA GLY A 139 -7.28 -3.24 15.52
C GLY A 139 -6.23 -3.24 14.40
N SER A 140 -6.59 -3.78 13.26
CA SER A 140 -5.75 -3.83 12.07
C SER A 140 -5.96 -2.58 11.21
N ILE A 141 -4.89 -2.19 10.52
CA ILE A 141 -4.89 -1.13 9.50
C ILE A 141 -3.84 -1.46 8.45
N ALA A 142 -4.13 -1.22 7.18
CA ALA A 142 -3.14 -1.36 6.13
C ALA A 142 -2.54 0.01 5.79
N ILE A 143 -1.21 0.14 5.92
CA ILE A 143 -0.44 1.33 5.57
C ILE A 143 0.51 1.00 4.43
N ASP A 144 0.37 1.67 3.29
CA ASP A 144 1.06 1.30 2.04
C ASP A 144 0.96 -0.22 1.76
N GLY A 145 -0.20 -0.82 2.07
CA GLY A 145 -0.47 -2.24 1.90
C GLY A 145 0.15 -3.16 2.96
N ILE A 146 0.76 -2.61 4.01
CA ILE A 146 1.33 -3.40 5.10
C ILE A 146 0.27 -3.55 6.20
N SER A 147 -0.10 -4.77 6.55
CA SER A 147 -0.97 -5.07 7.69
C SER A 147 -0.25 -4.76 9.00
N LEU A 148 -0.79 -3.82 9.76
CA LEU A 148 -0.18 -3.34 11.00
C LEU A 148 -1.23 -3.25 12.11
N THR A 149 -0.79 -3.39 13.35
CA THR A 149 -1.63 -3.20 14.51
C THR A 149 -1.56 -1.76 15.00
N VAL A 150 -2.72 -1.15 15.22
CA VAL A 150 -2.83 0.20 15.79
C VAL A 150 -2.44 0.15 17.27
N VAL A 151 -1.38 0.86 17.65
CA VAL A 151 -0.87 0.90 19.02
C VAL A 151 -1.59 1.98 19.84
N GLU A 152 -1.71 3.16 19.28
CA GLU A 152 -2.28 4.32 19.98
C GLU A 152 -2.97 5.27 19.00
N ILE A 153 -4.01 5.95 19.49
CA ILE A 153 -4.73 7.00 18.76
C ILE A 153 -4.77 8.23 19.65
N LYS A 154 -4.33 9.38 19.10
CA LYS A 154 -4.37 10.68 19.75
C LYS A 154 -4.86 11.73 18.77
N ASN A 155 -6.03 12.30 19.02
CA ASN A 155 -6.71 13.21 18.07
C ASN A 155 -6.87 12.56 16.70
N ASN A 156 -6.26 13.14 15.66
CA ASN A 156 -6.23 12.59 14.30
C ASN A 156 -4.94 11.81 13.98
N LEU A 157 -4.13 11.50 14.98
CA LEU A 157 -2.90 10.71 14.81
C LEU A 157 -3.14 9.27 15.27
N ALA A 158 -2.72 8.31 14.45
CA ALA A 158 -2.62 6.91 14.82
C ALA A 158 -1.16 6.47 14.78
N SER A 159 -0.77 5.54 15.63
CA SER A 159 0.57 4.98 15.63
C SER A 159 0.57 3.48 15.45
N VAL A 160 1.62 2.99 14.80
CA VAL A 160 1.94 1.57 14.67
C VAL A 160 3.38 1.34 15.10
N CYS A 161 3.70 0.11 15.51
CA CYS A 161 5.07 -0.33 15.72
C CYS A 161 5.48 -1.31 14.63
N ILE A 162 6.61 -1.05 14.01
CA ILE A 162 7.16 -1.84 12.91
C ILE A 162 8.46 -2.49 13.38
N ILE A 163 8.56 -3.81 13.19
CA ILE A 163 9.78 -4.56 13.51
C ILE A 163 10.85 -4.34 12.43
N PRO A 164 12.14 -4.49 12.76
CA PRO A 164 13.24 -4.26 11.82
C PRO A 164 13.11 -5.04 10.51
N HIS A 165 12.66 -6.27 10.56
CA HIS A 165 12.42 -7.08 9.36
C HIS A 165 11.46 -6.40 8.38
N THR A 166 10.29 -5.95 8.85
CA THR A 166 9.27 -5.29 8.01
C THR A 166 9.82 -4.00 7.39
N ILE A 167 10.61 -3.22 8.14
CA ILE A 167 11.25 -2.01 7.59
C ILE A 167 12.18 -2.37 6.42
N GLN A 168 13.00 -3.43 6.58
CA GLN A 168 13.98 -3.83 5.56
C GLN A 168 13.34 -4.29 4.25
N VAL A 169 12.20 -5.00 4.33
CA VAL A 169 11.56 -5.62 3.15
C VAL A 169 10.49 -4.73 2.51
N THR A 170 10.19 -3.56 3.08
CA THR A 170 9.15 -2.64 2.61
C THR A 170 9.71 -1.26 2.22
N ASN A 171 8.83 -0.42 1.64
CA ASN A 171 9.15 0.97 1.32
C ASN A 171 9.43 1.84 2.55
N PHE A 172 9.06 1.38 3.76
CA PHE A 172 9.32 2.13 5.01
C PHE A 172 10.82 2.36 5.29
N LYS A 173 11.71 1.60 4.67
CA LYS A 173 13.17 1.87 4.76
C LYS A 173 13.57 3.24 4.20
N THR A 174 12.78 3.81 3.30
CA THR A 174 13.04 5.10 2.64
C THR A 174 12.08 6.20 3.07
N LYS A 175 11.05 5.89 3.84
CA LYS A 175 10.05 6.87 4.28
C LYS A 175 10.58 7.78 5.39
N ASN A 176 10.19 9.05 5.31
CA ASN A 176 10.57 10.13 6.23
C ASN A 176 9.34 10.85 6.78
N ILE A 177 9.55 11.69 7.78
CA ILE A 177 8.51 12.61 8.27
C ILE A 177 8.10 13.54 7.12
N GLY A 178 6.80 13.71 6.93
CA GLY A 178 6.20 14.48 5.84
C GLY A 178 5.78 13.63 4.64
N ASP A 179 6.28 12.40 4.53
CA ASP A 179 5.90 11.52 3.41
C ASP A 179 4.43 11.07 3.53
N LYS A 180 3.81 10.91 2.38
CA LYS A 180 2.46 10.39 2.25
C LYS A 180 2.48 8.86 2.33
N VAL A 181 1.39 8.29 2.83
CA VAL A 181 1.14 6.84 2.88
C VAL A 181 -0.31 6.56 2.52
N ASN A 182 -0.57 5.49 1.81
CA ASN A 182 -1.91 5.00 1.56
C ASN A 182 -2.47 4.35 2.82
N ILE A 183 -3.72 4.64 3.14
CA ILE A 183 -4.44 4.05 4.28
C ILE A 183 -5.64 3.28 3.76
N GLU A 184 -5.74 2.01 4.14
CA GLU A 184 -6.94 1.21 4.05
C GLU A 184 -7.32 0.76 5.44
N THR A 185 -8.52 1.14 5.90
CA THR A 185 -9.07 0.72 7.19
C THR A 185 -9.64 -0.68 7.08
N ASP A 186 -9.65 -1.43 8.18
CA ASP A 186 -10.19 -2.79 8.19
C ASP A 186 -11.64 -2.79 7.70
N ILE A 187 -11.92 -3.64 6.72
CA ILE A 187 -13.25 -3.75 6.10
C ILE A 187 -14.33 -4.13 7.12
N LEU A 188 -13.99 -4.90 8.15
CA LEU A 188 -14.93 -5.29 9.19
C LEU A 188 -15.47 -4.07 9.93
N GLY A 189 -14.62 -3.08 10.22
CA GLY A 189 -15.04 -1.83 10.85
C GLY A 189 -16.05 -1.04 10.00
N LYS A 190 -15.91 -1.09 8.67
CA LYS A 190 -16.82 -0.41 7.75
C LYS A 190 -18.23 -1.04 7.73
N TYR A 191 -18.30 -2.38 7.86
CA TYR A 191 -19.59 -3.08 7.91
C TYR A 191 -20.29 -2.95 9.27
N ILE A 192 -19.53 -2.90 10.36
CA ILE A 192 -20.09 -2.76 11.73
C ILE A 192 -20.64 -1.35 11.97
N LEU A 193 -20.02 -0.33 11.39
CA LEU A 193 -20.38 1.09 11.60
C LEU A 193 -21.24 1.67 10.47
N LYS A 194 -21.83 0.83 9.64
CA LYS A 194 -22.69 1.27 8.52
C LYS A 194 -24.09 1.67 8.96
#